data_9da956af7743d79e00fecadb90d4b984
#
_entry.id   9da956af7743d79e00fecadb90d4b984
#
_cell.length_a   1.000
_cell.length_b   1.000
_cell.length_c   1.000
_cell.angle_alpha   90.00
_cell.angle_beta   90.00
_cell.angle_gamma   90.00
#
_symmetry.space_group_name_H-M   'P 1'
#
loop_
_entity.id
_entity.type
_entity.pdbx_description
1 polymer ?
#
loop_
_entity_poly.entity_id
_entity_poly.type
_entity_poly.pdbx_seq_one_letter_code
_entity_poly.pdbx_strand_id
1 'polypeptide(L)'
;MHGISTLGVACAAAATSLDPESEAAQYLREAEGDIPAIEDAKAALDGAKQILMERFAEDPELIGQLRERLWQEGELSARVLDGKQQEGAKFSDYFEHDEKLAKVPSHRALAMFRGRNEGILSLAIRLPGEDDAPIHPAQVAIAKQVGISDEG
;
A
#
# COMPACT_ATOMS: atom_id res chain seq x y z
N MET A 1 -6.48 7.57 25.35
CA MET A 1 -6.02 8.37 24.20
C MET A 1 -4.58 8.88 24.30
N HIS A 2 -3.97 8.84 25.47
CA HIS A 2 -2.56 9.24 25.61
C HIS A 2 -1.58 8.32 24.86
N GLY A 3 -1.86 7.03 24.72
CA GLY A 3 -1.03 6.09 23.95
C GLY A 3 -0.93 6.41 22.46
N ILE A 4 -2.02 6.91 21.84
CA ILE A 4 -2.02 7.35 20.43
C ILE A 4 -1.15 8.59 20.24
N SER A 5 -1.18 9.53 21.19
CA SER A 5 -0.33 10.72 21.15
C SER A 5 1.17 10.36 21.20
N THR A 6 1.55 9.42 22.08
CA THR A 6 2.92 8.94 22.23
C THR A 6 3.42 8.25 20.94
N LEU A 7 2.60 7.36 20.39
CA LEU A 7 2.90 6.71 19.12
C LEU A 7 2.92 7.71 17.95
N GLY A 8 2.06 8.73 17.98
CA GLY A 8 2.06 9.82 17.01
C GLY A 8 3.37 10.63 16.99
N VAL A 9 3.97 10.89 18.16
CA VAL A 9 5.26 11.57 18.24
C VAL A 9 6.40 10.66 17.77
N ALA A 10 6.35 9.36 18.07
CA ALA A 10 7.30 8.40 17.52
C ALA A 10 7.21 8.31 15.98
N CYS A 11 6.01 8.41 15.42
CA CYS A 11 5.80 8.55 13.98
C CYS A 11 6.42 9.82 13.41
N ALA A 12 6.25 10.96 14.09
CA ALA A 12 6.82 12.23 13.66
C ALA A 12 8.35 12.20 13.70
N ALA A 13 8.95 11.57 14.71
CA ALA A 13 10.38 11.35 14.80
C ALA A 13 10.90 10.48 13.66
N ALA A 14 10.22 9.38 13.34
CA ALA A 14 10.56 8.53 12.20
C ALA A 14 10.46 9.28 10.86
N ALA A 15 9.48 10.18 10.72
CA ALA A 15 9.29 10.98 9.52
C ALA A 15 10.34 12.09 9.32
N THR A 16 11.04 12.50 10.38
CA THR A 16 12.05 13.58 10.33
C THR A 16 13.48 13.10 10.06
N SER A 17 13.68 11.84 9.72
CA SER A 17 15.00 11.23 9.40
C SER A 17 16.02 11.26 10.54
N LEU A 18 15.58 11.50 11.76
CA LEU A 18 16.41 11.26 12.95
C LEU A 18 16.50 9.74 13.17
N ASP A 19 17.57 9.26 13.79
CA ASP A 19 17.74 7.83 14.05
C ASP A 19 16.48 7.23 14.75
N PRO A 20 15.62 6.51 14.01
CA PRO A 20 14.31 6.10 14.55
C PRO A 20 14.43 5.07 15.68
N GLU A 21 15.53 4.31 15.72
CA GLU A 21 15.77 3.36 16.80
C GLU A 21 16.16 4.08 18.10
N SER A 22 16.98 5.13 18.00
CA SER A 22 17.38 5.95 19.15
C SER A 22 16.19 6.72 19.73
N GLU A 23 15.39 7.31 18.88
CA GLU A 23 14.17 8.05 19.27
C GLU A 23 13.13 7.12 19.90
N ALA A 24 12.89 5.95 19.30
CA ALA A 24 11.99 4.94 19.83
C ALA A 24 12.47 4.43 21.20
N ALA A 25 13.77 4.21 21.38
CA ALA A 25 14.35 3.79 22.64
C ALA A 25 14.25 4.88 23.73
N GLN A 26 14.35 6.16 23.36
CA GLN A 26 14.13 7.27 24.26
C GLN A 26 12.66 7.31 24.72
N TYR A 27 11.74 7.11 23.79
CA TYR A 27 10.30 7.04 24.07
C TYR A 27 9.93 5.91 25.04
N LEU A 28 10.57 4.76 24.90
CA LEU A 28 10.40 3.65 25.84
C LEU A 28 10.77 4.01 27.26
N ARG A 29 11.82 4.82 27.46
CA ARG A 29 12.27 5.29 28.77
C ARG A 29 11.34 6.33 29.39
N GLU A 30 10.72 7.17 28.55
CA GLU A 30 9.81 8.22 29.00
C GLU A 30 8.38 7.70 29.25
N ALA A 31 8.05 6.54 28.68
CA ALA A 31 6.72 5.93 28.79
C ALA A 31 6.52 5.10 30.08
N GLU A 32 7.39 5.20 31.06
CA GLU A 32 7.22 4.57 32.39
C GLU A 32 6.04 5.22 33.13
N GLY A 33 4.86 4.61 32.97
CA GLY A 33 3.64 5.10 33.61
C GLY A 33 2.43 4.30 33.13
N ASP A 34 1.32 4.94 32.87
CA ASP A 34 0.02 4.34 32.56
C ASP A 34 -0.16 3.79 31.12
N ILE A 35 0.94 3.63 30.36
CA ILE A 35 0.91 3.15 28.97
C ILE A 35 1.36 1.69 28.95
N PRO A 36 0.68 0.79 28.18
CA PRO A 36 1.14 -0.59 28.01
C PRO A 36 2.60 -0.61 27.58
N ALA A 37 3.42 -1.36 28.30
CA ALA A 37 4.85 -1.45 28.04
C ALA A 37 5.10 -1.86 26.60
N ILE A 38 5.75 -1.00 25.85
CA ILE A 38 6.31 -1.35 24.54
C ILE A 38 7.62 -2.08 24.85
N GLU A 39 7.64 -3.38 24.59
CA GLU A 39 8.70 -4.26 25.05
C GLU A 39 10.09 -3.96 24.47
N ASP A 40 10.14 -3.31 23.27
CA ASP A 40 11.39 -2.92 22.64
C ASP A 40 11.21 -1.77 21.61
N ALA A 41 12.32 -1.21 21.15
CA ALA A 41 12.32 -0.13 20.14
C ALA A 41 11.69 -0.57 18.81
N LYS A 42 11.80 -1.84 18.45
CA LYS A 42 11.20 -2.39 17.23
C LYS A 42 9.68 -2.39 17.33
N ALA A 43 9.11 -2.80 18.44
CA ALA A 43 7.66 -2.76 18.67
C ALA A 43 7.13 -1.33 18.62
N ALA A 44 7.88 -0.36 19.15
CA ALA A 44 7.55 1.06 19.06
C ALA A 44 7.52 1.56 17.61
N LEU A 45 8.52 1.19 16.80
CA LEU A 45 8.58 1.52 15.38
C LEU A 45 7.45 0.88 14.56
N ASP A 46 7.13 -0.38 14.84
CA ASP A 46 6.05 -1.08 14.15
C ASP A 46 4.68 -0.44 14.49
N GLY A 47 4.46 -0.06 15.73
CA GLY A 47 3.29 0.71 16.14
C GLY A 47 3.23 2.09 15.49
N ALA A 48 4.35 2.78 15.38
CA ALA A 48 4.45 4.06 14.70
C ALA A 48 4.12 3.95 13.20
N LYS A 49 4.65 2.94 12.53
CA LYS A 49 4.33 2.66 11.11
C LYS A 49 2.85 2.39 10.91
N GLN A 50 2.24 1.61 11.78
CA GLN A 50 0.82 1.30 11.71
C GLN A 50 -0.04 2.57 11.81
N ILE A 51 0.26 3.46 12.73
CA ILE A 51 -0.44 4.74 12.87
C ILE A 51 -0.26 5.64 11.65
N LEU A 52 0.95 5.68 11.07
CA LEU A 52 1.19 6.38 9.80
C LEU A 52 0.34 5.83 8.67
N MET A 53 0.27 4.52 8.54
CA MET A 53 -0.57 3.86 7.52
C MET A 53 -2.05 4.19 7.70
N GLU A 54 -2.56 4.18 8.93
CA GLU A 54 -3.93 4.58 9.25
C GLU A 54 -4.19 6.05 8.88
N ARG A 55 -3.28 6.95 9.21
CA ARG A 55 -3.38 8.37 8.84
C ARG A 55 -3.39 8.58 7.33
N PHE A 56 -2.53 7.87 6.61
CA PHE A 56 -2.48 7.95 5.15
C PHE A 56 -3.77 7.42 4.51
N ALA A 57 -4.35 6.36 5.07
CA ALA A 57 -5.61 5.80 4.61
C ALA A 57 -6.82 6.72 4.88
N GLU A 58 -6.72 7.60 5.86
CA GLU A 58 -7.77 8.57 6.23
C GLU A 58 -7.61 9.93 5.52
N ASP A 59 -6.47 10.21 4.89
CA ASP A 59 -6.22 11.45 4.19
C ASP A 59 -6.95 11.46 2.83
N PRO A 60 -8.03 12.25 2.68
CA PRO A 60 -8.83 12.26 1.46
C PRO A 60 -8.06 12.83 0.26
N GLU A 61 -7.12 13.75 0.47
CA GLU A 61 -6.31 14.33 -0.59
C GLU A 61 -5.31 13.31 -1.13
N LEU A 62 -4.60 12.62 -0.25
CA LEU A 62 -3.65 11.56 -0.62
C LEU A 62 -4.36 10.42 -1.36
N ILE A 63 -5.48 9.95 -0.82
CA ILE A 63 -6.29 8.89 -1.45
C ILE A 63 -6.84 9.35 -2.79
N GLY A 64 -7.28 10.59 -2.90
CA GLY A 64 -7.75 11.19 -4.16
C GLY A 64 -6.66 11.21 -5.22
N GLN A 65 -5.45 11.63 -4.88
CA GLN A 65 -4.31 11.66 -5.80
C GLN A 65 -3.87 10.25 -6.24
N LEU A 66 -3.81 9.29 -5.32
CA LEU A 66 -3.48 7.90 -5.63
C LEU A 66 -4.54 7.27 -6.54
N ARG A 67 -5.81 7.53 -6.28
CA ARG A 67 -6.93 7.04 -7.08
C ARG A 67 -6.90 7.61 -8.49
N GLU A 68 -6.66 8.93 -8.63
CA GLU A 68 -6.53 9.59 -9.93
C GLU A 68 -5.34 9.04 -10.72
N ARG A 69 -4.21 8.85 -10.06
CA ARG A 69 -3.03 8.26 -10.69
C ARG A 69 -3.27 6.83 -11.16
N LEU A 70 -3.90 6.00 -10.32
CA LEU A 70 -4.28 4.64 -10.71
C LEU A 70 -5.26 4.64 -11.88
N TRP A 71 -6.17 5.60 -11.92
CA TRP A 71 -7.11 5.72 -13.04
C TRP A 71 -6.43 6.08 -14.35
N GLN A 72 -5.50 7.04 -14.32
CA GLN A 72 -4.83 7.54 -15.52
C GLN A 72 -3.73 6.60 -16.03
N GLU A 73 -2.92 6.08 -15.12
CA GLU A 73 -1.71 5.31 -15.45
C GLU A 73 -1.88 3.81 -15.23
N GLY A 74 -2.82 3.41 -14.38
CA GLY A 74 -3.00 2.02 -13.97
C GLY A 74 -3.41 1.09 -15.10
N GLU A 75 -2.96 -0.15 -15.01
CA GLU A 75 -3.30 -1.25 -15.90
C GLU A 75 -4.05 -2.34 -15.13
N LEU A 76 -5.16 -2.79 -15.70
CA LEU A 76 -5.87 -3.96 -15.21
C LEU A 76 -5.20 -5.21 -15.78
N SER A 77 -4.65 -6.01 -14.91
CA SER A 77 -3.93 -7.24 -15.24
C SER A 77 -4.77 -8.46 -14.87
N ALA A 78 -4.96 -9.36 -15.81
CA ALA A 78 -5.63 -10.64 -15.60
C ALA A 78 -4.66 -11.79 -15.85
N ARG A 79 -4.65 -12.75 -14.96
CA ARG A 79 -3.84 -13.98 -15.08
C ARG A 79 -4.69 -15.18 -14.69
N VAL A 80 -4.51 -16.30 -15.39
CA VAL A 80 -5.16 -17.56 -15.03
C VAL A 80 -4.53 -18.10 -13.74
N LEU A 81 -5.36 -18.63 -12.85
CA LEU A 81 -4.89 -19.35 -11.67
C LEU A 81 -4.31 -20.72 -12.06
N ASP A 82 -3.30 -21.15 -11.33
CA ASP A 82 -2.63 -22.44 -11.58
C ASP A 82 -3.62 -23.61 -11.56
N GLY A 83 -3.56 -24.44 -12.58
CA GLY A 83 -4.41 -25.60 -12.73
C GLY A 83 -5.85 -25.32 -13.22
N LYS A 84 -6.20 -24.06 -13.47
CA LYS A 84 -7.55 -23.64 -13.90
C LYS A 84 -7.71 -23.43 -15.41
N GLN A 85 -6.66 -23.69 -16.20
CA GLN A 85 -6.66 -23.44 -17.64
C GLN A 85 -7.74 -24.23 -18.40
N GLN A 86 -7.95 -25.48 -18.04
CA GLN A 86 -8.96 -26.33 -18.70
C GLN A 86 -10.38 -25.97 -18.28
N GLU A 87 -10.59 -25.76 -16.99
CA GLU A 87 -11.88 -25.40 -16.43
C GLU A 87 -12.32 -24.00 -16.92
N GLY A 88 -11.36 -23.10 -17.07
CA GLY A 88 -11.57 -21.72 -17.48
C GLY A 88 -11.42 -21.44 -18.97
N ALA A 89 -11.50 -22.45 -19.86
CA ALA A 89 -11.28 -22.27 -21.30
C ALA A 89 -12.10 -21.13 -21.93
N LYS A 90 -13.30 -20.86 -21.42
CA LYS A 90 -14.15 -19.72 -21.86
C LYS A 90 -13.55 -18.34 -21.55
N PHE A 91 -12.58 -18.26 -20.66
CA PHE A 91 -11.84 -17.04 -20.31
C PHE A 91 -10.42 -17.00 -20.89
N SER A 92 -10.10 -17.85 -21.84
CA SER A 92 -8.75 -18.01 -22.40
C SER A 92 -8.16 -16.71 -22.94
N ASP A 93 -8.99 -15.81 -23.46
CA ASP A 93 -8.56 -14.50 -23.94
C ASP A 93 -8.00 -13.60 -22.82
N TYR A 94 -8.29 -13.92 -21.57
CA TYR A 94 -7.88 -13.16 -20.36
C TYR A 94 -6.86 -13.92 -19.49
N PHE A 95 -6.31 -15.02 -19.95
CA PHE A 95 -5.33 -15.81 -19.19
C PHE A 95 -4.01 -15.04 -18.97
N GLU A 96 -3.70 -14.17 -19.89
CA GLU A 96 -2.57 -13.24 -19.81
C GLU A 96 -2.97 -11.96 -20.54
N HIS A 97 -3.63 -11.06 -19.83
CA HIS A 97 -4.21 -9.87 -20.42
C HIS A 97 -3.92 -8.64 -19.55
N ASP A 98 -3.37 -7.62 -20.17
CA ASP A 98 -3.11 -6.31 -19.54
C ASP A 98 -3.75 -5.21 -20.39
N GLU A 99 -4.51 -4.34 -19.75
CA GLU A 99 -5.19 -3.24 -20.44
C GLU A 99 -5.26 -2.03 -19.51
N LYS A 100 -5.08 -0.83 -20.06
CA LYS A 100 -5.19 0.41 -19.29
C LYS A 100 -6.57 0.54 -18.68
N LEU A 101 -6.61 0.81 -17.38
CA LEU A 101 -7.85 0.89 -16.59
C LEU A 101 -8.85 1.88 -17.19
N ALA A 102 -8.37 3.06 -17.62
CA ALA A 102 -9.22 4.09 -18.23
C ALA A 102 -9.74 3.72 -19.63
N LYS A 103 -9.18 2.72 -20.30
CA LYS A 103 -9.52 2.32 -21.67
C LYS A 103 -10.23 0.98 -21.77
N VAL A 104 -10.26 0.19 -20.68
CA VAL A 104 -10.90 -1.12 -20.72
C VAL A 104 -12.41 -0.98 -20.99
N PRO A 105 -12.94 -1.65 -22.03
CA PRO A 105 -14.38 -1.65 -22.28
C PRO A 105 -15.14 -2.36 -21.17
N SER A 106 -16.33 -1.87 -20.85
CA SER A 106 -17.15 -2.44 -19.75
C SER A 106 -17.40 -3.94 -19.91
N HIS A 107 -17.63 -4.42 -21.12
CA HIS A 107 -17.88 -5.85 -21.36
C HIS A 107 -16.67 -6.72 -21.08
N ARG A 108 -15.46 -6.24 -21.34
CA ARG A 108 -14.21 -6.96 -20.98
C ARG A 108 -13.96 -6.93 -19.49
N ALA A 109 -14.15 -5.78 -18.84
CA ALA A 109 -14.05 -5.68 -17.41
C ALA A 109 -14.99 -6.64 -16.71
N LEU A 110 -16.25 -6.69 -17.13
CA LEU A 110 -17.25 -7.61 -16.59
C LEU A 110 -16.87 -9.08 -16.81
N ALA A 111 -16.33 -9.43 -17.98
CA ALA A 111 -15.87 -10.78 -18.28
C ALA A 111 -14.70 -11.18 -17.37
N MET A 112 -13.73 -10.30 -17.16
CA MET A 112 -12.60 -10.53 -16.24
C MET A 112 -13.07 -10.68 -14.79
N PHE A 113 -13.97 -9.81 -14.31
CA PHE A 113 -14.55 -9.93 -12.96
C PHE A 113 -15.35 -11.22 -12.79
N ARG A 114 -16.07 -11.64 -13.82
CA ARG A 114 -16.75 -12.94 -13.81
C ARG A 114 -15.77 -14.09 -13.68
N GLY A 115 -14.69 -14.09 -14.46
CA GLY A 115 -13.62 -15.08 -14.36
C GLY A 115 -12.98 -15.13 -12.98
N ARG A 116 -12.80 -13.97 -12.34
CA ARG A 116 -12.34 -13.89 -10.96
C ARG A 116 -13.34 -14.49 -9.97
N ASN A 117 -14.61 -14.16 -10.11
CA ASN A 117 -15.66 -14.68 -9.22
C ASN A 117 -15.86 -16.19 -9.36
N GLU A 118 -15.62 -16.73 -10.55
CA GLU A 118 -15.63 -18.18 -10.80
C GLU A 118 -14.35 -18.91 -10.32
N GLY A 119 -13.37 -18.16 -9.78
CA GLY A 119 -12.11 -18.73 -9.29
C GLY A 119 -11.14 -19.17 -10.38
N ILE A 120 -11.26 -18.62 -11.59
CA ILE A 120 -10.44 -18.95 -12.76
C ILE A 120 -9.32 -17.91 -12.95
N LEU A 121 -9.64 -16.63 -12.78
CA LEU A 121 -8.72 -15.52 -13.01
C LEU A 121 -8.32 -14.84 -11.71
N SER A 122 -7.06 -14.40 -11.65
CA SER A 122 -6.56 -13.43 -10.68
C SER A 122 -6.51 -12.06 -11.35
N LEU A 123 -7.09 -11.05 -10.71
CA LEU A 123 -7.07 -9.67 -11.20
C LEU A 123 -6.24 -8.80 -10.27
N ALA A 124 -5.44 -7.93 -10.85
CA ALA A 124 -4.67 -6.93 -10.14
C ALA A 124 -4.67 -5.61 -10.92
N ILE A 125 -4.54 -4.50 -10.21
CA ILE A 125 -4.28 -3.18 -10.79
C ILE A 125 -2.81 -2.88 -10.54
N ARG A 126 -2.05 -2.62 -11.59
CA ARG A 126 -0.63 -2.33 -11.55
C ARG A 126 -0.33 -0.94 -12.08
N LEU A 127 0.71 -0.31 -11.56
CA LEU A 127 1.26 0.91 -12.12
C LEU A 127 2.41 0.58 -13.08
N PRO A 128 2.55 1.29 -14.21
CA PRO A 128 3.67 1.09 -15.12
C PRO A 128 5.01 1.26 -14.40
N GLY A 129 5.92 0.30 -14.61
CA GLY A 129 7.24 0.31 -13.99
C GLY A 129 7.30 -0.20 -12.55
N GLU A 130 6.19 -0.74 -12.02
CA GLU A 130 6.13 -1.28 -10.67
C GLU A 130 7.13 -2.42 -10.44
N ASP A 131 7.27 -3.30 -11.42
CA ASP A 131 8.16 -4.46 -11.32
C ASP A 131 9.66 -4.10 -11.51
N ASP A 132 9.96 -2.99 -12.17
CA ASP A 132 11.32 -2.56 -12.52
C ASP A 132 11.88 -1.50 -11.53
N ALA A 133 11.03 -0.88 -10.73
CA ALA A 133 11.44 0.18 -9.83
C ALA A 133 11.92 -0.38 -8.48
N PRO A 134 13.06 0.08 -7.95
CA PRO A 134 13.54 -0.32 -6.62
C PRO A 134 12.58 0.13 -5.49
N ILE A 135 11.79 1.14 -5.76
CA ILE A 135 10.76 1.67 -4.86
C ILE A 135 9.45 1.75 -5.64
N HIS A 136 8.37 1.22 -5.06
CA HIS A 136 7.05 1.25 -5.69
C HIS A 136 6.61 2.70 -5.99
N PRO A 137 6.12 3.00 -7.21
CA PRO A 137 5.74 4.37 -7.60
C PRO A 137 4.73 5.04 -6.66
N ALA A 138 3.83 4.27 -6.04
CA ALA A 138 2.91 4.77 -5.05
C ALA A 138 3.62 5.22 -3.76
N GLN A 139 4.69 4.55 -3.35
CA GLN A 139 5.49 4.95 -2.18
C GLN A 139 6.17 6.28 -2.41
N VAL A 140 6.70 6.52 -3.61
CA VAL A 140 7.29 7.81 -4.00
C VAL A 140 6.25 8.93 -3.94
N ALA A 141 5.04 8.67 -4.44
CA ALA A 141 3.95 9.64 -4.41
C ALA A 141 3.52 9.96 -2.96
N ILE A 142 3.41 8.96 -2.10
CA ILE A 142 3.09 9.11 -0.68
C ILE A 142 4.19 9.91 0.03
N ALA A 143 5.45 9.52 -0.14
CA ALA A 143 6.59 10.19 0.47
C ALA A 143 6.65 11.68 0.08
N LYS A 144 6.43 11.99 -1.19
CA LYS A 144 6.40 13.35 -1.70
C LYS A 144 5.26 14.19 -1.11
N GLN A 145 4.06 13.62 -1.00
CA GLN A 145 2.90 14.30 -0.42
C GLN A 145 3.08 14.58 1.07
N VAL A 146 3.71 13.67 1.79
CA VAL A 146 3.92 13.77 3.25
C VAL A 146 5.20 14.56 3.58
N GLY A 147 6.01 14.93 2.58
CA GLY A 147 7.25 15.69 2.76
C GLY A 147 8.40 14.85 3.33
N ILE A 148 8.36 13.54 3.17
CA ILE A 148 9.48 12.65 3.51
C ILE A 148 10.47 12.69 2.34
N SER A 149 11.66 13.19 2.55
CA SER A 149 12.75 13.10 1.59
C SER A 149 13.61 11.90 1.92
N ASP A 150 13.91 11.10 0.90
CA ASP A 150 14.82 9.97 1.00
C ASP A 150 16.26 10.50 0.96
N GLU A 151 16.68 11.18 2.03
CA GLU A 151 18.08 11.55 2.26
C GLU A 151 18.66 10.64 3.35
N GLY A 152 19.06 9.41 2.97
CA GLY A 152 19.73 8.53 3.92
C GLY A 152 19.95 7.16 3.38
#